data_d707b8b9f30ba794bca298bbdeee0102
#
_entry.id   d707b8b9f30ba794bca298bbdeee0102
#
_cell.length_a   1.000
_cell.length_b   1.000
_cell.length_c   1.000
_cell.angle_alpha   90.00
_cell.angle_beta   90.00
_cell.angle_gamma   90.00
#
_symmetry.space_group_name_H-M   'P 1'
#
loop_
_entity.id
_entity.type
_entity.pdbx_description
1 polymer ?
#
loop_
_entity_poly.entity_id
_entity_poly.type
_entity_poly.pdbx_seq_one_letter_code
_entity_poly.pdbx_strand_id
1 'polypeptide(L)'
;LLPPIPELDFYEDLHRYRYQGRWLPFSVSKVTNRTSPEQEAQFERTKHLWAPRGNAVHGFCESMLSGQELPETEYEEWTQALQDCWLLRDSEPLAVEYRLCDARKGIGGSFDFLLRSPNGKVILGDLKTVGNETAVDRRKPAKAQLGGYLAM
;
A
#
# COMPACT_ATOMS: atom_id res chain seq x y z
N LEU A 1 7.60 14.62 -5.83
CA LEU A 1 6.42 13.76 -5.67
C LEU A 1 5.20 14.36 -6.38
N LEU A 2 4.33 13.50 -6.89
CA LEU A 2 3.06 13.92 -7.47
C LEU A 2 2.20 14.65 -6.42
N PRO A 3 1.51 15.75 -6.79
CA PRO A 3 0.59 16.41 -5.88
C PRO A 3 -0.63 15.52 -5.58
N PRO A 4 -1.20 15.58 -4.36
CA PRO A 4 -2.40 14.82 -4.03
C PRO A 4 -3.59 15.26 -4.92
N ILE A 5 -4.51 14.33 -5.17
CA ILE A 5 -5.76 14.66 -5.88
C ILE A 5 -6.62 15.54 -4.98
N PRO A 6 -6.98 16.76 -5.43
CA PRO A 6 -7.79 17.66 -4.63
C PRO A 6 -9.15 17.05 -4.25
N GLU A 7 -9.62 17.33 -3.04
CA GLU A 7 -10.92 16.88 -2.53
C GLU A 7 -11.10 15.35 -2.48
N LEU A 8 -10.00 14.58 -2.53
CA LEU A 8 -10.01 13.14 -2.31
C LEU A 8 -9.53 12.85 -0.88
N ASP A 9 -10.45 12.46 -0.02
CA ASP A 9 -10.19 12.10 1.37
C ASP A 9 -10.21 10.58 1.55
N PHE A 10 -9.38 10.08 2.46
CA PHE A 10 -9.44 8.71 2.95
C PHE A 10 -9.73 8.72 4.46
N TYR A 11 -10.72 7.98 4.85
CA TYR A 11 -11.12 7.80 6.25
C TYR A 11 -10.66 6.43 6.71
N GLU A 12 -9.58 6.41 7.45
CA GLU A 12 -8.88 5.19 7.87
C GLU A 12 -9.76 4.26 8.70
N ASP A 13 -10.45 4.80 9.72
CA ASP A 13 -11.36 4.03 10.59
C ASP A 13 -12.45 3.29 9.83
N LEU A 14 -12.92 3.87 8.73
CA LEU A 14 -13.97 3.30 7.89
C LEU A 14 -13.43 2.53 6.70
N HIS A 15 -12.13 2.68 6.43
CA HIS A 15 -11.47 2.23 5.21
C HIS A 15 -12.24 2.62 3.95
N ARG A 16 -12.62 3.90 3.86
CA ARG A 16 -13.47 4.44 2.79
C ARG A 16 -12.89 5.74 2.23
N TYR A 17 -13.19 5.96 0.95
CA TYR A 17 -12.80 7.16 0.23
C TYR A 17 -14.00 8.07 0.01
N ARG A 18 -13.74 9.39 0.03
CA ARG A 18 -14.71 10.42 -0.30
C ARG A 18 -14.08 11.37 -1.31
N TYR A 19 -14.76 11.61 -2.42
CA TYR A 19 -14.31 12.53 -3.46
C TYR A 19 -15.37 13.60 -3.70
N GLN A 20 -14.96 14.87 -3.62
CA GLN A 20 -15.85 16.03 -3.76
C GLN A 20 -17.11 15.91 -2.88
N GLY A 21 -16.92 15.55 -1.62
CA GLY A 21 -18.00 15.39 -0.66
C GLY A 21 -18.86 14.13 -0.81
N ARG A 22 -18.64 13.28 -1.84
CA ARG A 22 -19.41 12.05 -2.09
C ARG A 22 -18.61 10.82 -1.71
N TRP A 23 -19.24 9.89 -0.99
CA TRP A 23 -18.64 8.60 -0.67
C TRP A 23 -18.48 7.74 -1.93
N LEU A 24 -17.30 7.19 -2.11
CA LEU A 24 -17.07 6.17 -3.12
C LEU A 24 -17.52 4.81 -2.58
N PRO A 25 -18.44 4.11 -3.27
CA PRO A 25 -18.99 2.85 -2.77
C PRO A 25 -17.98 1.71 -2.72
N PHE A 26 -16.91 1.78 -3.52
CA PHE A 26 -15.93 0.70 -3.64
C PHE A 26 -14.50 1.18 -3.36
N SER A 27 -13.66 0.24 -2.94
CA SER A 27 -12.19 0.40 -2.97
C SER A 27 -11.56 -0.70 -3.81
N VAL A 28 -10.39 -0.41 -4.39
CA VAL A 28 -9.65 -1.39 -5.20
C VAL A 28 -9.44 -2.68 -4.42
N SER A 29 -8.99 -2.59 -3.16
CA SER A 29 -8.75 -3.76 -2.31
C SER A 29 -10.01 -4.61 -2.10
N LYS A 30 -11.18 -3.99 -1.90
CA LYS A 30 -12.47 -4.72 -1.74
C LYS A 30 -12.93 -5.39 -3.03
N VAL A 31 -12.66 -4.77 -4.18
CA VAL A 31 -13.06 -5.33 -5.47
C VAL A 31 -12.14 -6.47 -5.90
N THR A 32 -10.85 -6.36 -5.60
CA THR A 32 -9.83 -7.32 -6.07
C THR A 32 -9.56 -8.46 -5.09
N ASN A 33 -9.74 -8.22 -3.79
CA ASN A 33 -9.55 -9.23 -2.74
C ASN A 33 -10.90 -9.84 -2.36
N ARG A 34 -11.24 -10.96 -2.99
CA ARG A 34 -12.42 -11.73 -2.59
C ARG A 34 -12.04 -12.63 -1.43
N THR A 35 -12.47 -12.28 -0.24
CA THR A 35 -12.36 -13.11 0.96
C THR A 35 -13.72 -13.68 1.33
N SER A 36 -13.74 -14.90 1.86
CA SER A 36 -14.97 -15.44 2.45
C SER A 36 -15.22 -14.82 3.83
N PRO A 37 -16.47 -14.84 4.34
CA PRO A 37 -16.75 -14.37 5.70
C PRO A 37 -15.88 -15.04 6.77
N GLU A 38 -15.57 -16.33 6.61
CA GLU A 38 -14.70 -17.08 7.52
C GLU A 38 -13.26 -16.57 7.47
N GLN A 39 -12.75 -16.22 6.27
CA GLN A 39 -11.43 -15.62 6.10
C GLN A 39 -11.37 -14.23 6.71
N GLU A 40 -12.40 -13.41 6.54
CA GLU A 40 -12.48 -12.09 7.16
C GLU A 40 -12.48 -12.19 8.69
N ALA A 41 -13.28 -13.10 9.25
CA ALA A 41 -13.31 -13.36 10.68
C ALA A 41 -11.95 -13.86 11.21
N GLN A 42 -11.24 -14.67 10.43
CA GLN A 42 -9.89 -15.13 10.77
C GLN A 42 -8.89 -13.96 10.77
N PHE A 43 -8.93 -13.08 9.76
CA PHE A 43 -8.06 -11.91 9.68
C PHE A 43 -8.30 -10.97 10.88
N GLU A 44 -9.54 -10.68 11.23
CA GLU A 44 -9.84 -9.84 12.39
C GLU A 44 -9.36 -10.46 13.71
N ARG A 45 -9.52 -11.76 13.90
CA ARG A 45 -9.01 -12.45 15.12
C ARG A 45 -7.49 -12.38 15.26
N THR A 46 -6.77 -12.41 14.14
CA THR A 46 -5.30 -12.42 14.12
C THR A 46 -4.67 -11.05 13.85
N LYS A 47 -5.48 -10.02 13.66
CA LYS A 47 -5.03 -8.66 13.29
C LYS A 47 -3.98 -8.11 14.26
N HIS A 48 -4.16 -8.32 15.56
CA HIS A 48 -3.24 -7.89 16.61
C HIS A 48 -1.83 -8.50 16.48
N LEU A 49 -1.68 -9.61 15.74
CA LEU A 49 -0.39 -10.28 15.53
C LEU A 49 0.40 -9.73 14.34
N TRP A 50 -0.30 -9.27 13.28
CA TRP A 50 0.35 -8.87 12.03
C TRP A 50 0.23 -7.39 11.70
N ALA A 51 -0.83 -6.70 12.15
CA ALA A 51 -1.05 -5.30 11.81
C ALA A 51 0.01 -4.36 12.42
N PRO A 52 0.48 -4.52 13.67
CA PRO A 52 1.54 -3.65 14.20
C PRO A 52 2.79 -3.68 13.35
N ARG A 53 3.25 -4.86 12.94
CA ARG A 53 4.39 -5.02 12.03
C ARG A 53 4.10 -4.39 10.68
N GLY A 54 2.94 -4.68 10.09
CA GLY A 54 2.53 -4.10 8.81
C GLY A 54 2.60 -2.58 8.84
N ASN A 55 1.97 -1.96 9.82
CA ASN A 55 1.93 -0.50 9.95
C ASN A 55 3.32 0.10 10.15
N ALA A 56 4.14 -0.49 11.01
CA ALA A 56 5.50 -0.01 11.27
C ALA A 56 6.38 -0.08 10.01
N VAL A 57 6.33 -1.20 9.27
CA VAL A 57 7.13 -1.39 8.06
C VAL A 57 6.65 -0.49 6.91
N HIS A 58 5.33 -0.28 6.75
CA HIS A 58 4.79 0.68 5.77
C HIS A 58 5.20 2.10 6.13
N GLY A 59 5.04 2.55 7.39
CA GLY A 59 5.46 3.88 7.82
C GLY A 59 6.97 4.12 7.66
N PHE A 60 7.78 3.10 7.89
CA PHE A 60 9.22 3.17 7.63
C PHE A 60 9.52 3.36 6.13
N CYS A 61 8.87 2.59 5.27
CA CYS A 61 9.02 2.70 3.81
C CYS A 61 8.58 4.08 3.31
N GLU A 62 7.46 4.60 3.81
CA GLU A 62 6.97 5.94 3.52
C GLU A 62 7.99 7.01 3.90
N SER A 63 8.53 6.97 5.13
CA SER A 63 9.53 7.93 5.61
C SER A 63 10.81 7.86 4.76
N MET A 64 11.28 6.66 4.46
CA MET A 64 12.46 6.44 3.64
C MET A 64 12.30 7.02 2.22
N LEU A 65 11.19 6.74 1.56
CA LEU A 65 10.92 7.22 0.20
C LEU A 65 10.59 8.70 0.14
N SER A 66 10.06 9.26 1.22
CA SER A 66 9.76 10.69 1.34
C SER A 66 10.93 11.54 1.83
N GLY A 67 12.07 10.92 2.16
CA GLY A 67 13.25 11.61 2.70
C GLY A 67 13.04 12.19 4.09
N GLN A 68 12.16 11.61 4.88
CA GLN A 68 11.89 11.97 6.27
C GLN A 68 12.82 11.21 7.23
N GLU A 69 12.85 11.63 8.49
CA GLU A 69 13.53 10.89 9.55
C GLU A 69 12.95 9.49 9.69
N LEU A 70 13.83 8.49 9.75
CA LEU A 70 13.40 7.09 9.83
C LEU A 70 12.90 6.78 11.25
N PRO A 71 11.68 6.24 11.39
CA PRO A 71 11.14 5.90 12.69
C PRO A 71 11.88 4.70 13.29
N GLU A 72 12.12 4.74 14.59
CA GLU A 72 12.59 3.56 15.33
C GLU A 72 11.49 2.51 15.38
N THR A 73 11.84 1.23 15.29
CA THR A 73 10.91 0.12 15.30
C THR A 73 11.55 -1.16 15.82
N GLU A 74 10.75 -1.99 16.45
CA GLU A 74 11.15 -3.36 16.85
C GLU A 74 11.21 -4.36 15.67
N TYR A 75 10.81 -3.94 14.46
CA TYR A 75 10.76 -4.78 13.25
C TYR A 75 12.00 -4.55 12.35
N GLU A 76 13.17 -4.49 12.94
CA GLU A 76 14.43 -4.15 12.26
C GLU A 76 14.73 -5.07 11.07
N GLU A 77 14.44 -6.38 11.17
CA GLU A 77 14.71 -7.32 10.08
C GLU A 77 13.94 -6.95 8.78
N TRP A 78 12.68 -6.49 8.91
CA TRP A 78 11.87 -6.05 7.77
C TRP A 78 12.30 -4.69 7.24
N THR A 79 12.65 -3.75 8.11
CA THR A 79 13.10 -2.42 7.70
C THR A 79 14.48 -2.43 7.10
N GLN A 80 15.37 -3.31 7.58
CA GLN A 80 16.68 -3.54 6.96
C GLN A 80 16.52 -4.08 5.54
N ALA A 81 15.58 -5.02 5.31
CA ALA A 81 15.30 -5.54 3.97
C ALA A 81 14.81 -4.45 3.01
N LEU A 82 14.08 -3.42 3.49
CA LEU A 82 13.71 -2.26 2.67
C LEU A 82 14.93 -1.41 2.30
N GLN A 83 15.82 -1.14 3.26
CA GLN A 83 17.04 -0.37 3.03
C GLN A 83 17.99 -1.08 2.07
N ASP A 84 18.07 -2.41 2.14
CA ASP A 84 18.90 -3.22 1.26
C ASP A 84 18.30 -3.42 -0.13
N CYS A 85 17.01 -3.13 -0.30
CA CYS A 85 16.34 -3.23 -1.59
C CYS A 85 16.83 -2.14 -2.55
N TRP A 86 17.66 -2.53 -3.52
CA TRP A 86 18.22 -1.59 -4.51
C TRP A 86 17.13 -0.79 -5.25
N LEU A 87 15.97 -1.39 -5.50
CA LEU A 87 14.87 -0.74 -6.19
C LEU A 87 14.34 0.46 -5.39
N LEU A 88 14.15 0.29 -4.07
CA LEU A 88 13.66 1.36 -3.19
C LEU A 88 14.75 2.43 -2.94
N ARG A 89 16.00 1.99 -2.79
CA ARG A 89 17.13 2.86 -2.47
C ARG A 89 17.57 3.73 -3.64
N ASP A 90 17.64 3.13 -4.84
CA ASP A 90 18.32 3.75 -5.99
C ASP A 90 17.32 4.38 -6.99
N SER A 91 16.01 4.27 -6.75
CA SER A 91 14.97 4.83 -7.60
C SER A 91 14.49 6.20 -7.11
N GLU A 92 14.01 7.02 -8.04
CA GLU A 92 13.37 8.30 -7.74
C GLU A 92 11.91 8.08 -7.35
N PRO A 93 11.48 8.45 -6.12
CA PRO A 93 10.09 8.39 -5.74
C PRO A 93 9.25 9.43 -6.53
N LEU A 94 8.23 8.96 -7.24
CA LEU A 94 7.27 9.83 -7.94
C LEU A 94 6.02 10.05 -7.09
N ALA A 95 5.59 9.04 -6.34
CA ALA A 95 4.49 9.12 -5.39
C ALA A 95 4.68 8.09 -4.27
N VAL A 96 4.24 8.42 -3.06
CA VAL A 96 4.30 7.57 -1.86
C VAL A 96 2.97 7.68 -1.15
N GLU A 97 2.40 6.54 -0.69
CA GLU A 97 1.07 6.45 -0.06
C GLU A 97 0.00 7.26 -0.82
N TYR A 98 0.01 7.07 -2.14
CA TYR A 98 -0.76 7.93 -3.02
C TYR A 98 -2.20 7.44 -3.19
N ARG A 99 -3.14 8.37 -2.98
CA ARG A 99 -4.57 8.14 -3.12
C ARG A 99 -5.04 8.53 -4.51
N LEU A 100 -5.88 7.67 -5.09
CA LEU A 100 -6.48 7.91 -6.41
C LEU A 100 -7.93 7.44 -6.45
N CYS A 101 -8.69 7.91 -7.44
CA CYS A 101 -10.07 7.47 -7.63
C CYS A 101 -10.49 7.53 -9.09
N ASP A 102 -11.42 6.64 -9.45
CA ASP A 102 -12.27 6.77 -10.63
C ASP A 102 -13.68 7.17 -10.16
N ALA A 103 -13.99 8.45 -10.25
CA ALA A 103 -15.27 8.99 -9.79
C ALA A 103 -16.47 8.42 -10.59
N ARG A 104 -16.26 8.07 -11.87
CA ARG A 104 -17.33 7.50 -12.71
C ARG A 104 -17.66 6.08 -12.31
N LYS A 105 -16.66 5.30 -11.95
CA LYS A 105 -16.85 3.93 -11.44
C LYS A 105 -17.17 3.88 -9.95
N GLY A 106 -16.99 5.00 -9.23
CA GLY A 106 -17.18 5.08 -7.79
C GLY A 106 -16.15 4.26 -7.00
N ILE A 107 -14.91 4.20 -7.48
CA ILE A 107 -13.83 3.40 -6.87
C ILE A 107 -12.73 4.33 -6.39
N GLY A 108 -12.27 4.12 -5.16
CA GLY A 108 -11.07 4.72 -4.61
C GLY A 108 -10.00 3.70 -4.29
N GLY A 109 -8.77 4.15 -4.13
CA GLY A 109 -7.67 3.30 -3.75
C GLY A 109 -6.44 4.09 -3.29
N SER A 110 -5.51 3.38 -2.65
CA SER A 110 -4.17 3.88 -2.34
C SER A 110 -3.17 2.81 -2.72
N PHE A 111 -2.07 3.23 -3.29
CA PHE A 111 -0.90 2.38 -3.51
C PHE A 111 0.29 2.91 -2.71
N ASP A 112 1.20 2.03 -2.34
CA ASP A 112 2.28 2.39 -1.43
C ASP A 112 3.33 3.26 -2.12
N PHE A 113 3.74 2.95 -3.35
CA PHE A 113 4.72 3.77 -4.06
C PHE A 113 4.65 3.68 -5.59
N LEU A 114 5.05 4.77 -6.23
CA LEU A 114 5.35 4.87 -7.65
C LEU A 114 6.79 5.37 -7.78
N LEU A 115 7.64 4.60 -8.43
CA LEU A 115 9.07 4.87 -8.54
C LEU A 115 9.49 5.00 -10.01
N ARG A 116 10.51 5.83 -10.26
CA ARG A 116 11.27 5.81 -11.50
C ARG A 116 12.63 5.18 -11.23
N SER A 117 12.86 3.99 -11.79
CA SER A 117 14.14 3.28 -11.64
C SER A 117 15.28 3.99 -12.40
N PRO A 118 16.56 3.71 -12.09
CA PRO A 118 17.71 4.34 -12.74
C PRO A 118 17.72 4.17 -14.27
N ASN A 119 17.09 3.14 -14.80
CA ASN A 119 16.94 2.90 -16.24
C ASN A 119 15.70 3.58 -16.86
N GLY A 120 15.02 4.46 -16.12
CA GLY A 120 13.88 5.25 -16.57
C GLY A 120 12.53 4.52 -16.55
N LYS A 121 12.46 3.27 -16.11
CA LYS A 121 11.18 2.55 -16.01
C LYS A 121 10.37 3.05 -14.82
N VAL A 122 9.07 3.26 -15.04
CA VAL A 122 8.13 3.59 -13.97
C VAL A 122 7.57 2.29 -13.39
N ILE A 123 7.61 2.17 -12.08
CA ILE A 123 7.25 0.97 -11.33
C ILE A 123 6.22 1.35 -10.27
N LEU A 124 5.04 0.76 -10.36
CA LEU A 124 4.01 0.83 -9.34
C LEU A 124 4.20 -0.34 -8.38
N GLY A 125 4.23 -0.07 -7.09
CA GLY A 125 4.43 -1.07 -6.06
C GLY A 125 3.43 -1.01 -4.92
N ASP A 126 3.23 -2.17 -4.30
CA ASP A 126 2.40 -2.36 -3.11
C ASP A 126 3.16 -3.29 -2.17
N LEU A 127 3.53 -2.77 -1.00
CA LEU A 127 4.33 -3.46 -0.01
C LEU A 127 3.47 -4.45 0.77
N LYS A 128 3.98 -5.64 0.99
CA LYS A 128 3.31 -6.65 1.80
C LYS A 128 4.29 -7.27 2.78
N THR A 129 4.01 -7.15 4.06
CA THR A 129 4.77 -7.82 5.11
C THR A 129 4.29 -9.26 5.30
N VAL A 130 5.22 -10.17 5.44
CA VAL A 130 4.95 -11.59 5.72
C VAL A 130 5.71 -12.04 6.96
N GLY A 131 5.26 -13.12 7.60
CA GLY A 131 5.83 -13.55 8.88
C GLY A 131 7.19 -14.22 8.78
N ASN A 132 7.51 -14.80 7.62
CA ASN A 132 8.78 -15.49 7.35
C ASN A 132 8.96 -15.75 5.85
N GLU A 133 10.14 -16.22 5.46
CA GLU A 133 10.47 -16.51 4.05
C GLU A 133 9.51 -17.52 3.40
N THR A 134 9.12 -18.57 4.10
CA THR A 134 8.17 -19.57 3.59
C THR A 134 6.81 -18.95 3.24
N ALA A 135 6.42 -17.88 3.93
CA ALA A 135 5.19 -17.17 3.66
C ALA A 135 5.26 -16.31 2.37
N VAL A 136 6.46 -15.94 1.93
CA VAL A 136 6.67 -15.22 0.65
C VAL A 136 6.17 -16.07 -0.51
N ASP A 137 6.59 -17.33 -0.58
CA ASP A 137 6.23 -18.26 -1.67
C ASP A 137 4.73 -18.56 -1.70
N ARG A 138 4.08 -18.53 -0.54
CA ARG A 138 2.64 -18.80 -0.41
C ARG A 138 1.77 -17.57 -0.69
N ARG A 139 2.37 -16.38 -0.71
CA ARG A 139 1.61 -15.16 -0.92
C ARG A 139 1.14 -15.06 -2.37
N LYS A 140 -0.17 -14.85 -2.53
CA LYS A 140 -0.71 -14.57 -3.86
C LYS A 140 -0.18 -13.22 -4.37
N PRO A 141 0.26 -13.16 -5.64
CA PRO A 141 0.67 -11.89 -6.24
C PRO A 141 -0.44 -10.84 -6.17
N ALA A 142 -0.09 -9.59 -5.86
CA ALA A 142 -1.03 -8.46 -5.83
C ALA A 142 -1.39 -7.93 -7.23
N LYS A 143 -1.29 -8.76 -8.27
CA LYS A 143 -1.50 -8.36 -9.68
C LYS A 143 -2.85 -7.73 -9.93
N ALA A 144 -3.92 -8.29 -9.36
CA ALA A 144 -5.27 -7.75 -9.53
C ALA A 144 -5.40 -6.36 -8.87
N GLN A 145 -4.81 -6.17 -7.69
CA GLN A 145 -4.81 -4.90 -6.97
C GLN A 145 -4.01 -3.84 -7.75
N LEU A 146 -2.79 -4.15 -8.17
CA LEU A 146 -1.97 -3.26 -9.00
C LEU A 146 -2.64 -2.93 -10.34
N GLY A 147 -3.24 -3.93 -10.99
CA GLY A 147 -4.05 -3.74 -12.20
C GLY A 147 -5.25 -2.81 -11.99
N GLY A 148 -5.89 -2.91 -10.81
CA GLY A 148 -6.97 -2.00 -10.42
C GLY A 148 -6.51 -0.55 -10.32
N TYR A 149 -5.34 -0.29 -9.76
CA TYR A 149 -4.77 1.06 -9.70
C TYR A 149 -4.39 1.60 -11.08
N LEU A 150 -3.84 0.76 -11.95
CA LEU A 150 -3.49 1.17 -13.31
C LEU A 150 -4.71 1.44 -14.20
N ALA A 151 -5.89 0.93 -13.83
CA ALA A 151 -7.15 1.11 -14.57
C ALA A 151 -7.95 2.35 -14.15
N MET A 152 -7.49 3.08 -13.15
CA MET A 152 -8.06 4.35 -12.66
C MET A 152 -7.36 5.57 -13.23
#